data_26d6f8a775dfad4c66883e62cc8345ae
#
_entry.id   26d6f8a775dfad4c66883e62cc8345ae
#
_cell.length_a   1.000
_cell.length_b   1.000
_cell.length_c   1.000
_cell.angle_alpha   90.00
_cell.angle_beta   90.00
_cell.angle_gamma   90.00
#
_symmetry.space_group_name_H-M   'P 1'
#
loop_
_entity.id
_entity.type
_entity.pdbx_description
1 polymer ?
#
loop_
_entity_poly.entity_id
_entity_poly.type
_entity_poly.pdbx_seq_one_letter_code
_entity_poly.pdbx_strand_id
1 'polypeptide(L)' 'MAAYEAIANRPGAYRVVLEERAEGVYVNVFADTSSNAPYIDILQSDLAMAKRACRQDYGIEEHQWRRIADVDWHAPEPRE' A
#
# COMPACT_ATOMS: atom_id res chain seq x y z
N MET A 1 11.32 -5.45 8.30
CA MET A 1 10.22 -4.53 8.11
C MET A 1 9.01 -5.28 7.60
N ALA A 2 7.83 -4.82 7.96
CA ALA A 2 6.61 -5.49 7.57
C ALA A 2 5.91 -4.74 6.45
N ALA A 3 5.22 -5.47 5.60
CA ALA A 3 4.39 -4.90 4.55
C ALA A 3 3.02 -5.57 4.58
N TYR A 4 2.00 -4.81 4.23
CA TYR A 4 0.61 -5.27 4.23
C TYR A 4 -0.05 -4.84 2.95
N GLU A 5 -0.90 -5.71 2.42
CA GLU A 5 -1.55 -5.48 1.15
C GLU A 5 -3.06 -5.58 1.30
N ALA A 6 -3.79 -4.73 0.62
CA ALA A 6 -5.23 -4.85 0.49
C ALA A 6 -5.65 -4.47 -0.92
N ILE A 7 -6.68 -5.15 -1.42
CA ILE A 7 -7.25 -4.85 -2.71
C ILE A 7 -8.45 -3.94 -2.47
N ALA A 8 -8.35 -2.69 -2.89
CA ALA A 8 -9.42 -1.73 -2.71
C ALA A 8 -10.44 -1.82 -3.84
N ASN A 9 -9.98 -2.15 -5.03
CA ASN A 9 -10.84 -2.34 -6.21
C ASN A 9 -11.70 -1.12 -6.50
N ARG A 10 -11.09 0.06 -6.42
CA ARG A 10 -11.78 1.31 -6.72
C ARG A 10 -11.15 1.95 -7.94
N PRO A 11 -11.90 2.75 -8.70
CA PRO A 11 -11.32 3.48 -9.83
C PRO A 11 -10.14 4.32 -9.36
N GLY A 12 -8.98 4.12 -9.98
CA GLY A 12 -7.78 4.85 -9.62
C GLY A 12 -7.10 4.37 -8.35
N ALA A 13 -7.64 3.35 -7.67
CA ALA A 13 -7.05 2.84 -6.45
C ALA A 13 -7.37 1.36 -6.34
N TYR A 14 -6.69 0.55 -7.14
CA TYR A 14 -6.96 -0.88 -7.17
C TYR A 14 -6.34 -1.61 -5.98
N ARG A 15 -5.08 -1.30 -5.68
CA ARG A 15 -4.30 -2.03 -4.68
C ARG A 15 -3.56 -1.03 -3.81
N VAL A 16 -3.50 -1.31 -2.52
CA VAL A 16 -2.76 -0.47 -1.57
C VAL A 16 -1.80 -1.34 -0.79
N VAL A 17 -0.56 -0.88 -0.66
CA VAL A 17 0.46 -1.58 0.11
C VAL A 17 0.99 -0.63 1.17
N LEU A 18 0.96 -1.08 2.41
CA LEU A 18 1.55 -0.36 3.53
C LEU A 18 2.92 -0.94 3.80
N GLU A 19 3.93 -0.07 3.88
CA GLU A 19 5.31 -0.50 4.09
C GLU A 19 5.85 0.18 5.33
N GLU A 20 6.17 -0.61 6.35
CA GLU A 20 6.74 -0.06 7.58
C GLU A 20 8.21 0.23 7.39
N ARG A 21 8.61 1.44 7.77
CA ARG A 21 10.00 1.87 7.74
C ARG A 21 10.32 2.60 9.04
N ALA A 22 11.58 2.94 9.24
CA ALA A 22 12.02 3.62 10.47
C ALA A 22 11.33 4.97 10.64
N GLU A 23 11.05 5.67 9.55
CA GLU A 23 10.45 7.00 9.61
C GLU A 23 8.93 6.97 9.70
N GLY A 24 8.30 5.81 9.51
CA GLY A 24 6.84 5.69 9.57
C GLY A 24 6.35 4.60 8.65
N VAL A 25 5.14 4.78 8.12
CA VAL A 25 4.52 3.81 7.24
C VAL A 25 4.17 4.49 5.93
N TYR A 26 4.71 3.97 4.84
CA TYR A 26 4.39 4.46 3.51
C TYR A 26 3.13 3.79 2.99
N VAL A 27 2.20 4.61 2.51
CA VAL A 27 0.97 4.15 1.87
C VAL A 27 1.19 4.24 0.37
N ASN A 28 1.29 3.10 -0.29
CA ASN A 28 1.58 3.02 -1.72
C ASN A 28 0.31 2.59 -2.45
N VAL A 29 -0.18 3.41 -3.36
CA VAL A 29 -1.44 3.17 -4.06
C VAL A 29 -1.16 2.85 -5.51
N PHE A 30 -1.65 1.71 -5.96
CA PHE A 30 -1.53 1.26 -7.35
C PHE A 30 -2.86 1.49 -8.07
N ALA A 31 -2.79 2.08 -9.25
CA ALA A 31 -3.98 2.54 -9.94
C ALA A 31 -4.85 1.41 -10.47
N ASP A 32 -4.21 0.34 -10.99
CA ASP A 32 -4.96 -0.77 -11.59
C ASP A 32 -4.14 -2.05 -11.53
N THR A 33 -4.69 -3.11 -12.13
CA THR A 33 -4.07 -4.44 -12.04
C THR A 33 -2.76 -4.55 -12.81
N SER A 34 -2.56 -3.68 -13.78
CA SER A 34 -1.36 -3.73 -14.61
C SER A 34 -0.26 -2.83 -14.08
N SER A 35 -0.55 -2.03 -13.05
CA SER A 35 0.45 -1.14 -12.47
C SER A 35 1.47 -1.96 -11.69
N ASN A 36 2.74 -1.77 -12.00
CA ASN A 36 3.80 -2.41 -11.25
C ASN A 36 4.61 -1.41 -10.43
N ALA A 37 4.10 -0.18 -10.30
CA ALA A 37 4.68 0.83 -9.42
C ALA A 37 3.54 1.68 -8.89
N PRO A 38 3.64 2.15 -7.63
CA PRO A 38 2.59 3.01 -7.09
C PRO A 38 2.64 4.38 -7.74
N TYR A 39 1.47 5.00 -7.90
CA TYR A 39 1.43 6.36 -8.41
C TYR A 39 1.26 7.37 -7.28
N ILE A 40 0.94 6.90 -6.08
CA ILE A 40 0.88 7.72 -4.87
C ILE A 40 1.65 7.01 -3.78
N ASP A 41 2.54 7.73 -3.10
CA ASP A 41 3.15 7.23 -1.88
C ASP A 41 3.09 8.33 -0.84
N ILE A 42 2.44 8.04 0.27
CA ILE A 42 2.22 9.00 1.34
C ILE A 42 2.78 8.41 2.63
N LEU A 43 3.53 9.22 3.37
CA LEU A 43 4.09 8.78 4.64
C LEU A 43 3.12 9.10 5.77
N GLN A 44 2.78 8.08 6.54
CA GLN A 44 2.00 8.24 7.76
C GLN A 44 2.88 7.94 8.96
N SER A 45 2.47 8.45 10.13
CA SER A 45 3.32 8.35 11.30
C SER A 45 3.41 6.92 11.85
N ASP A 46 2.33 6.15 11.74
CA ASP A 46 2.34 4.76 12.20
C ASP A 46 1.30 3.95 11.45
N LEU A 47 1.26 2.65 11.75
CA LEU A 47 0.40 1.72 11.04
C LEU A 47 -1.08 2.00 11.29
N ALA A 48 -1.45 2.39 12.50
CA ALA A 48 -2.84 2.68 12.81
C ALA A 48 -3.34 3.87 12.01
N MET A 49 -2.51 4.91 11.89
CA MET A 49 -2.87 6.09 11.10
C MET A 49 -2.97 5.76 9.61
N ALA A 50 -2.04 4.92 9.12
CA ALA A 50 -2.07 4.51 7.72
C ALA A 50 -3.34 3.73 7.41
N LYS A 51 -3.72 2.80 8.27
CA LYS A 51 -4.94 2.02 8.07
C LYS A 51 -6.18 2.88 8.16
N ARG A 52 -6.20 3.85 9.07
CA ARG A 52 -7.33 4.77 9.18
C ARG A 52 -7.49 5.60 7.91
N ALA A 53 -6.39 6.14 7.40
CA ALA A 53 -6.44 6.91 6.16
C ALA A 53 -6.98 6.08 5.01
N CYS A 54 -6.54 4.83 4.90
CA CYS A 54 -7.01 3.95 3.84
C CYS A 54 -8.49 3.59 3.99
N ARG A 55 -8.96 3.48 5.22
CA ARG A 55 -10.39 3.25 5.45
C ARG A 55 -11.22 4.44 4.98
N GLN A 56 -10.76 5.65 5.29
CA GLN A 56 -11.47 6.86 4.89
C GLN A 56 -11.40 7.10 3.39
N ASP A 57 -10.24 6.89 2.79
CA ASP A 57 -10.02 7.26 1.40
C ASP A 57 -10.40 6.17 0.42
N TYR A 58 -10.25 4.91 0.81
CA TYR A 58 -10.42 3.77 -0.11
C TYR A 58 -11.39 2.72 0.41
N GLY A 59 -11.96 2.93 1.59
CA GLY A 59 -12.93 1.99 2.14
C GLY A 59 -12.34 0.64 2.54
N ILE A 60 -11.04 0.59 2.85
CA ILE A 60 -10.38 -0.65 3.22
C ILE A 60 -10.61 -0.92 4.69
N GLU A 61 -11.20 -2.07 5.00
CA GLU A 61 -11.46 -2.48 6.37
C GLU A 61 -10.29 -3.26 6.93
N GLU A 62 -10.24 -3.36 8.26
CA GLU A 62 -9.13 -4.01 8.94
C GLU A 62 -8.90 -5.45 8.45
N HIS A 63 -9.96 -6.20 8.24
CA HIS A 63 -9.84 -7.60 7.84
C HIS A 63 -9.35 -7.79 6.41
N GLN A 64 -9.29 -6.73 5.62
CA GLN A 64 -8.85 -6.83 4.24
C GLN A 64 -7.33 -6.79 4.10
N TRP A 65 -6.64 -6.33 5.15
CA TRP A 65 -5.19 -6.28 5.13
C TRP A 65 -4.61 -7.66 5.35
N ARG A 66 -3.64 -8.02 4.52
CA ARG A 66 -2.88 -9.24 4.75
C ARG A 66 -1.41 -8.93 4.70
N ARG A 67 -0.65 -9.59 5.55
CA ARG A 67 0.79 -9.39 5.60
C ARG A 67 1.44 -10.08 4.43
N ILE A 68 2.39 -9.40 3.80
CA ILE A 68 3.17 -9.94 2.68
C ILE A 68 4.63 -9.73 2.99
N ALA A 69 5.49 -10.46 2.28
CA ALA A 69 6.91 -10.24 2.38
C ALA A 69 7.24 -8.88 1.77
N ASP A 70 8.17 -8.17 2.39
CA ASP A 70 8.53 -6.83 1.94
C ASP A 70 8.92 -6.81 0.47
N VAL A 71 9.61 -7.85 0.00
CA VAL A 71 10.07 -7.89 -1.38
C VAL A 71 8.98 -8.23 -2.38
N ASP A 72 7.84 -8.75 -1.93
CA ASP A 72 6.82 -9.27 -2.85
C ASP A 72 6.05 -8.19 -3.57
N TRP A 73 5.97 -6.98 -2.99
CA TRP A 73 5.15 -5.93 -3.59
C TRP A 73 5.97 -4.98 -4.46
N HIS A 74 7.29 -5.02 -4.33
CA HIS A 74 8.14 -4.12 -5.09
C HIS A 74 8.08 -4.46 -6.57
N ALA A 75 7.93 -3.43 -7.39
CA ALA A 75 8.03 -3.61 -8.82
C ALA A 75 9.44 -4.09 -9.16
N PRO A 76 9.58 -4.89 -10.22
CA PRO A 76 10.93 -5.23 -10.68
C PRO A 76 11.69 -3.94 -10.94
N GLU A 77 12.95 -3.94 -10.56
CA GLU A 77 13.79 -2.78 -10.77
C GLU A 77 13.86 -2.49 -12.27
N PRO A 78 13.77 -1.21 -12.65
CA PRO A 78 13.98 -0.88 -14.05
C PRO A 78 15.36 -1.32 -14.47
N ARG A 79 15.44 -1.92 -15.62
CA ARG A 79 16.74 -2.33 -16.15
C ARG A 79 17.22 -1.28 -17.12
N GLU A 80 18.37 -0.80 -16.83
CA GLU A 80 18.99 0.19 -17.72
C GLU A 80 19.78 -0.49 -18.80
#